data_123bf0df41becbe82edb1cff603845dd
#
_entry.id   123bf0df41becbe82edb1cff603845dd
#
_cell.length_a   1.000
_cell.length_b   1.000
_cell.length_c   1.000
_cell.angle_alpha   90.00
_cell.angle_beta   90.00
_cell.angle_gamma   90.00
#
_symmetry.space_group_name_H-M   'P 1'
#
loop_
_entity.id
_entity.type
_entity.pdbx_description
1 polymer ?
#
loop_
_entity_poly.entity_id
_entity_poly.type
_entity_poly.pdbx_seq_one_letter_code
_entity_poly.pdbx_strand_id
1 'polypeptide(L)'
;TRKSYMSSAKMRVLKPKVDEISKKYPKQEDAMKRQQEIMTLYSQYGVSPMGGCLPMLIQMPIWIAMFNFVPNAIELRQQSFLWADDLSTYDDLISWNFEIWGLGNHLSLFCLLFCACNLLYSYLMMRQQKETMSGEQAQQMKLMQWMMMLMPLFFFFMFNKYSAGLNYYYFISLLFSALTMWYLRKTTDDAKLLAKLEENYKANKNNPNKKP
;
A
#
# COMPACT_ATOMS: atom_id res chain seq x y z
N THR A 1 7.36 -0.83 8.35
CA THR A 1 7.59 -0.45 6.93
C THR A 1 8.78 -1.20 6.31
N ARG A 2 10.02 -1.14 6.89
CA ARG A 2 11.20 -1.81 6.31
C ARG A 2 11.03 -3.34 6.19
N LYS A 3 10.56 -4.02 7.24
CA LYS A 3 10.33 -5.48 7.22
C LYS A 3 9.32 -5.89 6.16
N SER A 4 8.24 -5.14 5.99
CA SER A 4 7.22 -5.36 4.98
C SER A 4 7.76 -5.16 3.56
N TYR A 5 8.49 -4.06 3.34
CA TYR A 5 9.15 -3.80 2.06
C TYR A 5 10.12 -4.93 1.70
N MET A 6 10.95 -5.39 2.65
CA MET A 6 11.88 -6.50 2.42
C MET A 6 11.17 -7.82 2.07
N SER A 7 9.99 -8.09 2.66
CA SER A 7 9.18 -9.25 2.27
C SER A 7 8.70 -9.14 0.82
N SER A 8 8.20 -7.98 0.41
CA SER A 8 7.80 -7.73 -0.98
C SER A 8 8.98 -7.78 -1.94
N ALA A 9 10.14 -7.23 -1.56
CA ALA A 9 11.36 -7.29 -2.36
C ALA A 9 11.84 -8.73 -2.58
N LYS A 10 11.77 -9.58 -1.54
CA LYS A 10 12.09 -11.00 -1.66
C LYS A 10 11.17 -11.74 -2.64
N MET A 11 9.86 -11.46 -2.61
CA MET A 11 8.91 -12.03 -3.56
C MET A 11 9.20 -11.55 -4.99
N ARG A 12 9.55 -10.26 -5.17
CA ARG A 12 9.92 -9.70 -6.48
C ARG A 12 11.14 -10.41 -7.09
N VAL A 13 12.15 -10.64 -6.29
CA VAL A 13 13.40 -11.30 -6.75
C VAL A 13 13.17 -12.77 -7.12
N LEU A 14 12.17 -13.44 -6.51
CA LEU A 14 11.79 -14.82 -6.84
C LEU A 14 10.82 -14.91 -8.02
N LYS A 15 10.39 -13.78 -8.60
CA LYS A 15 9.45 -13.76 -9.72
C LYS A 15 9.84 -14.66 -10.89
N PRO A 16 11.10 -14.70 -11.38
CA PRO A 16 11.46 -15.59 -12.49
C PRO A 16 11.12 -17.06 -12.22
N LYS A 17 11.33 -17.53 -10.97
CA LYS A 17 10.99 -18.90 -10.56
C LYS A 17 9.48 -19.13 -10.44
N VAL A 18 8.73 -18.10 -10.04
CA VAL A 18 7.25 -18.13 -10.03
C VAL A 18 6.70 -18.15 -11.45
N ASP A 19 7.33 -17.44 -12.39
CA ASP A 19 6.97 -17.45 -13.81
C ASP A 19 7.16 -18.84 -14.44
N GLU A 20 8.22 -19.56 -14.08
CA GLU A 20 8.44 -20.95 -14.51
C GLU A 20 7.33 -21.89 -14.04
N ILE A 21 6.92 -21.78 -12.74
CA ILE A 21 5.79 -22.56 -12.21
C ILE A 21 4.48 -22.18 -12.94
N SER A 22 4.26 -20.88 -13.21
CA SER A 22 3.08 -20.43 -13.92
C SER A 22 3.00 -20.95 -15.36
N LYS A 23 4.14 -21.07 -16.04
CA LYS A 23 4.22 -21.69 -17.38
C LYS A 23 3.97 -23.19 -17.35
N LYS A 24 4.35 -23.87 -16.27
CA LYS A 24 4.11 -25.32 -16.10
C LYS A 24 2.60 -25.66 -15.97
N TYR A 25 1.82 -24.74 -15.40
CA TYR A 25 0.39 -24.89 -15.16
C TYR A 25 -0.43 -23.77 -15.87
N PRO A 26 -0.59 -23.82 -17.19
CA PRO A 26 -1.26 -22.75 -17.93
C PRO A 26 -2.78 -22.79 -17.85
N LYS A 27 -3.37 -23.93 -17.42
CA LYS A 27 -4.83 -24.10 -17.38
C LYS A 27 -5.42 -23.58 -16.06
N GLN A 28 -6.62 -23.03 -16.14
CA GLN A 28 -7.36 -22.51 -15.00
C GLN A 28 -7.78 -23.61 -14.02
N GLU A 29 -7.96 -24.83 -14.50
CA GLU A 29 -8.25 -26.03 -13.68
C GLU A 29 -7.11 -26.36 -12.72
N ASP A 30 -5.86 -26.04 -13.08
CA ASP A 30 -4.67 -26.28 -12.26
C ASP A 30 -4.31 -25.10 -11.36
N ALA A 31 -5.16 -24.07 -11.27
CA ALA A 31 -4.89 -22.86 -10.49
C ALA A 31 -4.55 -23.16 -9.02
N MET A 32 -5.24 -24.13 -8.40
CA MET A 32 -4.95 -24.55 -7.03
C MET A 32 -3.58 -25.21 -6.90
N LYS A 33 -3.21 -26.09 -7.83
CA LYS A 33 -1.89 -26.75 -7.83
C LYS A 33 -0.78 -25.74 -8.04
N ARG A 34 -0.96 -24.81 -8.99
CA ARG A 34 -0.05 -23.69 -9.24
C ARG A 34 0.15 -22.87 -7.98
N GLN A 35 -0.94 -22.47 -7.31
CA GLN A 35 -0.87 -21.69 -6.07
C GLN A 35 -0.14 -22.45 -4.96
N GLN A 36 -0.38 -23.74 -4.83
CA GLN A 36 0.28 -24.59 -3.85
C GLN A 36 1.79 -24.72 -4.12
N GLU A 37 2.21 -24.90 -5.38
CA GLU A 37 3.63 -24.91 -5.74
C GLU A 37 4.31 -23.56 -5.48
N ILE A 38 3.64 -22.44 -5.77
CA ILE A 38 4.17 -21.11 -5.48
C ILE A 38 4.32 -20.90 -3.96
N MET A 39 3.34 -21.32 -3.16
CA MET A 39 3.43 -21.23 -1.69
C MET A 39 4.56 -22.11 -1.15
N THR A 40 4.74 -23.30 -1.71
CA THR A 40 5.83 -24.22 -1.37
C THR A 40 7.18 -23.59 -1.72
N LEU A 41 7.30 -22.97 -2.90
CA LEU A 41 8.50 -22.23 -3.31
C LEU A 41 8.84 -21.13 -2.29
N TYR A 42 7.88 -20.29 -1.92
CA TYR A 42 8.11 -19.23 -0.93
C TYR A 42 8.52 -19.78 0.43
N SER A 43 7.89 -20.87 0.88
CA SER A 43 8.25 -21.55 2.12
C SER A 43 9.69 -22.08 2.10
N GLN A 44 10.11 -22.70 0.99
CA GLN A 44 11.47 -23.23 0.82
C GLN A 44 12.54 -22.12 0.89
N TYR A 45 12.24 -20.93 0.37
CA TYR A 45 13.13 -19.76 0.45
C TYR A 45 12.96 -18.94 1.75
N GLY A 46 12.10 -19.40 2.66
CA GLY A 46 11.82 -18.69 3.92
C GLY A 46 11.18 -17.31 3.73
N VAL A 47 10.37 -17.19 2.69
CA VAL A 47 9.64 -15.96 2.37
C VAL A 47 8.17 -16.12 2.73
N SER A 48 7.65 -15.25 3.59
CA SER A 48 6.22 -15.25 3.94
C SER A 48 5.47 -14.23 3.09
N PRO A 49 4.47 -14.64 2.30
CA PRO A 49 3.62 -13.70 1.56
C PRO A 49 2.78 -12.83 2.49
N MET A 50 2.47 -13.28 3.70
CA MET A 50 1.74 -12.51 4.69
C MET A 50 2.56 -11.36 5.32
N GLY A 51 3.89 -11.37 5.20
CA GLY A 51 4.74 -10.29 5.71
C GLY A 51 4.48 -8.94 5.03
N GLY A 52 3.93 -8.93 3.83
CA GLY A 52 3.55 -7.72 3.10
C GLY A 52 2.26 -7.06 3.59
N CYS A 53 1.26 -7.82 4.06
CA CYS A 53 -0.04 -7.30 4.49
C CYS A 53 -0.12 -7.01 6.00
N LEU A 54 0.80 -7.56 6.81
CA LEU A 54 0.80 -7.37 8.27
C LEU A 54 0.79 -5.89 8.71
N PRO A 55 1.56 -4.98 8.10
CA PRO A 55 1.47 -3.56 8.45
C PRO A 55 0.09 -2.95 8.20
N MET A 56 -0.60 -3.40 7.15
CA MET A 56 -1.96 -2.93 6.85
C MET A 56 -2.93 -3.32 7.98
N LEU A 57 -2.83 -4.55 8.50
CA LEU A 57 -3.67 -5.01 9.61
C LEU A 57 -3.41 -4.22 10.90
N ILE A 58 -2.14 -3.88 11.19
CA ILE A 58 -1.78 -3.07 12.35
C ILE A 58 -2.20 -1.60 12.14
N GLN A 59 -2.13 -1.11 10.92
CA GLN A 59 -2.46 0.27 10.57
C GLN A 59 -3.96 0.55 10.65
N MET A 60 -4.84 -0.43 10.37
CA MET A 60 -6.29 -0.26 10.36
C MET A 60 -6.86 0.28 11.69
N PRO A 61 -6.56 -0.30 12.87
CA PRO A 61 -7.04 0.23 14.15
C PRO A 61 -6.56 1.66 14.41
N ILE A 62 -5.30 1.97 14.05
CA ILE A 62 -4.73 3.31 14.20
C ILE A 62 -5.48 4.30 13.30
N TRP A 63 -5.80 3.91 12.09
CA TRP A 63 -6.51 4.73 11.12
C TRP A 63 -7.92 5.08 11.62
N ILE A 64 -8.64 4.08 12.12
CA ILE A 64 -9.99 4.27 12.71
C ILE A 64 -9.92 5.16 13.96
N ALA A 65 -8.93 4.95 14.83
CA ALA A 65 -8.74 5.77 16.03
C ALA A 65 -8.49 7.25 15.67
N MET A 66 -7.58 7.51 14.71
CA MET A 66 -7.28 8.87 14.25
C MET A 66 -8.47 9.53 13.55
N PHE A 67 -9.24 8.76 12.78
CA PHE A 67 -10.44 9.23 12.11
C PHE A 67 -11.51 9.74 13.10
N ASN A 68 -11.62 9.09 14.25
CA ASN A 68 -12.55 9.51 15.31
C ASN A 68 -11.93 10.56 16.25
N PHE A 69 -10.63 10.50 16.51
CA PHE A 69 -9.97 11.37 17.48
C PHE A 69 -9.77 12.79 16.94
N VAL A 70 -9.17 12.94 15.74
CA VAL A 70 -8.73 14.25 15.24
C VAL A 70 -9.86 15.26 15.07
N PRO A 71 -11.03 14.92 14.49
CA PRO A 71 -12.15 15.88 14.38
C PRO A 71 -12.75 16.30 15.72
N ASN A 72 -12.58 15.47 16.76
CA ASN A 72 -13.14 15.70 18.10
C ASN A 72 -12.11 16.23 19.09
N ALA A 73 -10.84 16.37 18.69
CA ALA A 73 -9.78 16.88 19.55
C ALA A 73 -9.98 18.38 19.83
N ILE A 74 -10.28 18.71 21.08
CA ILE A 74 -10.53 20.09 21.49
C ILE A 74 -9.28 20.98 21.37
N GLU A 75 -8.09 20.36 21.45
CA GLU A 75 -6.80 21.02 21.32
C GLU A 75 -6.55 21.56 19.90
N LEU A 76 -7.21 21.00 18.90
CA LEU A 76 -7.09 21.44 17.49
C LEU A 76 -8.10 22.54 17.14
N ARG A 77 -9.06 22.79 18.01
CA ARG A 77 -10.12 23.76 17.78
C ARG A 77 -9.55 25.19 17.84
N GLN A 78 -9.88 25.98 16.81
CA GLN A 78 -9.39 27.36 16.66
C GLN A 78 -7.86 27.47 16.58
N GLN A 79 -7.17 26.36 16.26
CA GLN A 79 -5.74 26.40 15.94
C GLN A 79 -5.56 26.56 14.43
N SER A 80 -4.95 27.67 14.05
CA SER A 80 -4.62 27.95 12.66
C SER A 80 -3.31 27.28 12.26
N PHE A 81 -3.26 26.78 11.04
CA PHE A 81 -2.03 26.19 10.47
C PHE A 81 -1.99 26.43 8.96
N LEU A 82 -0.91 27.08 8.50
CA LEU A 82 -0.71 27.52 7.11
C LEU A 82 -1.88 28.40 6.65
N TRP A 83 -2.73 27.88 5.77
CA TRP A 83 -3.92 28.56 5.22
C TRP A 83 -5.24 28.14 5.88
N ALA A 84 -5.20 27.16 6.77
CA ALA A 84 -6.39 26.75 7.51
C ALA A 84 -6.53 27.58 8.78
N ASP A 85 -7.68 28.23 8.95
CA ASP A 85 -7.97 29.05 10.13
C ASP A 85 -8.31 28.20 11.36
N ASP A 86 -8.85 27.00 11.14
CA ASP A 86 -9.20 26.04 12.19
C ASP A 86 -8.96 24.61 11.73
N LEU A 87 -8.07 23.89 12.42
CA LEU A 87 -7.74 22.50 12.11
C LEU A 87 -8.87 21.51 12.45
N SER A 88 -9.86 21.91 13.25
CA SER A 88 -11.00 21.06 13.58
C SER A 88 -12.08 21.07 12.51
N THR A 89 -12.10 22.10 11.64
CA THR A 89 -13.03 22.24 10.51
C THR A 89 -12.32 22.00 9.19
N TYR A 90 -13.05 22.07 8.07
CA TYR A 90 -12.44 22.01 6.74
C TYR A 90 -11.69 23.31 6.41
N ASP A 91 -10.66 23.22 5.58
CA ASP A 91 -9.99 24.36 4.98
C ASP A 91 -10.70 24.74 3.67
N ASP A 92 -11.08 26.01 3.51
CA ASP A 92 -11.68 26.54 2.31
C ASP A 92 -10.70 27.39 1.51
N LEU A 93 -10.00 26.77 0.60
CA LEU A 93 -9.13 27.50 -0.34
C LEU A 93 -9.97 28.30 -1.35
N ILE A 94 -11.04 27.68 -1.84
CA ILE A 94 -11.97 28.27 -2.80
C ILE A 94 -13.38 27.90 -2.34
N SER A 95 -14.21 28.90 -2.09
CA SER A 95 -15.62 28.71 -1.78
C SER A 95 -16.49 29.33 -2.88
N TRP A 96 -17.65 28.72 -3.13
CA TRP A 96 -18.64 29.17 -4.10
C TRP A 96 -20.06 29.13 -3.53
N ASN A 97 -20.96 29.91 -4.11
CA ASN A 97 -22.32 30.09 -3.57
C ASN A 97 -23.34 29.00 -3.98
N PHE A 98 -22.91 27.90 -4.58
CA PHE A 98 -23.78 26.79 -4.97
C PHE A 98 -23.21 25.47 -4.46
N GLU A 99 -24.07 24.49 -4.20
CA GLU A 99 -23.63 23.16 -3.78
C GLU A 99 -23.43 22.25 -4.99
N ILE A 100 -22.21 21.72 -5.14
CA ILE A 100 -21.92 20.66 -6.09
C ILE A 100 -22.16 19.32 -5.39
N TRP A 101 -22.93 18.45 -6.02
CA TRP A 101 -23.20 17.12 -5.48
C TRP A 101 -21.91 16.36 -5.18
N GLY A 102 -21.73 16.01 -3.90
CA GLY A 102 -20.52 15.33 -3.40
C GLY A 102 -19.38 16.26 -2.96
N LEU A 103 -19.17 17.41 -3.61
CA LEU A 103 -18.08 18.35 -3.27
C LEU A 103 -18.51 19.39 -2.21
N GLY A 104 -19.81 19.73 -2.17
CA GLY A 104 -20.31 20.82 -1.33
C GLY A 104 -20.06 22.18 -1.98
N ASN A 105 -19.80 23.19 -1.15
CA ASN A 105 -19.64 24.59 -1.55
C ASN A 105 -18.19 25.10 -1.43
N HIS A 106 -17.22 24.21 -1.18
CA HIS A 106 -15.81 24.55 -0.97
C HIS A 106 -14.89 23.46 -1.49
N LEU A 107 -13.62 23.84 -1.71
CA LEU A 107 -12.51 22.95 -2.05
C LEU A 107 -11.44 23.05 -0.98
N SER A 108 -11.21 21.94 -0.29
CA SER A 108 -10.14 21.81 0.70
C SER A 108 -8.79 21.52 0.00
N LEU A 109 -7.79 22.36 0.25
CA LEU A 109 -6.45 22.16 -0.30
C LEU A 109 -5.75 20.98 0.38
N PHE A 110 -5.92 20.79 1.69
CA PHE A 110 -5.35 19.63 2.37
C PHE A 110 -5.95 18.32 1.86
N CYS A 111 -7.24 18.30 1.56
CA CYS A 111 -7.89 17.14 0.94
C CYS A 111 -7.34 16.87 -0.47
N LEU A 112 -7.10 17.89 -1.25
CA LEU A 112 -6.52 17.77 -2.60
C LEU A 112 -5.09 17.24 -2.54
N LEU A 113 -4.25 17.76 -1.63
CA LEU A 113 -2.90 17.27 -1.39
C LEU A 113 -2.89 15.81 -0.91
N PHE A 114 -3.79 15.46 0.02
CA PHE A 114 -3.98 14.08 0.47
C PHE A 114 -4.34 13.16 -0.69
N CYS A 115 -5.28 13.56 -1.54
CA CYS A 115 -5.70 12.78 -2.71
C CYS A 115 -4.57 12.60 -3.72
N ALA A 116 -3.82 13.67 -4.01
CA ALA A 116 -2.66 13.60 -4.92
C ALA A 116 -1.58 12.65 -4.39
N CYS A 117 -1.25 12.74 -3.10
CA CYS A 117 -0.33 11.80 -2.45
C CYS A 117 -0.84 10.37 -2.43
N ASN A 118 -2.15 10.18 -2.23
CA ASN A 118 -2.76 8.86 -2.24
C ASN A 118 -2.71 8.22 -3.64
N LEU A 119 -2.97 8.99 -4.69
CA LEU A 119 -2.82 8.54 -6.08
C LEU A 119 -1.37 8.17 -6.40
N LEU A 120 -0.42 9.01 -5.99
CA LEU A 120 1.01 8.72 -6.16
C LEU A 120 1.43 7.45 -5.42
N TYR A 121 1.02 7.32 -4.17
CA TYR A 121 1.30 6.12 -3.36
C TYR A 121 0.67 4.86 -3.97
N SER A 122 -0.60 4.93 -4.39
CA SER A 122 -1.29 3.82 -5.07
C SER A 122 -0.60 3.43 -6.38
N TYR A 123 -0.13 4.41 -7.15
CA TYR A 123 0.64 4.16 -8.38
C TYR A 123 1.96 3.44 -8.08
N LEU A 124 2.71 3.88 -7.06
CA LEU A 124 3.96 3.22 -6.65
C LEU A 124 3.72 1.79 -6.17
N MET A 125 2.67 1.57 -5.37
CA MET A 125 2.27 0.24 -4.90
C MET A 125 1.85 -0.67 -6.04
N MET A 126 1.06 -0.16 -6.99
CA MET A 126 0.62 -0.91 -8.17
C MET A 126 1.80 -1.32 -9.05
N ARG A 127 2.77 -0.43 -9.24
CA ARG A 127 4.01 -0.74 -9.97
C ARG A 127 4.79 -1.86 -9.27
N GLN A 128 4.92 -1.80 -7.95
CA GLN A 128 5.57 -2.84 -7.16
C GLN A 128 4.85 -4.19 -7.24
N GLN A 129 3.51 -4.19 -7.20
CA GLN A 129 2.72 -5.40 -7.33
C GLN A 129 2.86 -6.05 -8.71
N LYS A 130 2.89 -5.27 -9.79
CA LYS A 130 3.14 -5.78 -11.15
C LYS A 130 4.50 -6.47 -11.27
N GLU A 131 5.50 -5.97 -10.56
CA GLU A 131 6.84 -6.58 -10.53
C GLU A 131 6.87 -7.89 -9.72
N THR A 132 5.90 -8.13 -8.85
CA THR A 132 5.87 -9.29 -7.94
C THR A 132 4.97 -10.43 -8.45
N MET A 133 3.96 -10.12 -9.26
CA MET A 133 2.94 -11.08 -9.70
C MET A 133 3.06 -11.42 -11.17
N SER A 134 2.68 -12.66 -11.53
CA SER A 134 2.76 -13.20 -12.89
C SER A 134 1.47 -13.93 -13.29
N GLY A 135 1.20 -13.94 -14.59
CA GLY A 135 0.16 -14.74 -15.22
C GLY A 135 -1.28 -14.30 -14.88
N GLU A 136 -2.17 -15.28 -14.67
CA GLU A 136 -3.59 -15.07 -14.39
C GLU A 136 -3.86 -14.33 -13.08
N GLN A 137 -2.98 -14.48 -12.08
CA GLN A 137 -3.05 -13.68 -10.84
C GLN A 137 -2.97 -12.17 -11.15
N ALA A 138 -2.20 -11.78 -12.15
CA ALA A 138 -2.12 -10.38 -12.60
C ALA A 138 -3.44 -9.90 -13.21
N GLN A 139 -4.23 -10.78 -13.82
CA GLN A 139 -5.52 -10.42 -14.43
C GLN A 139 -6.61 -10.26 -13.37
N GLN A 140 -6.66 -11.15 -12.39
CA GLN A 140 -7.59 -11.05 -11.25
C GLN A 140 -7.27 -9.82 -10.38
N MET A 141 -5.99 -9.47 -10.26
CA MET A 141 -5.54 -8.27 -9.56
C MET A 141 -5.80 -6.96 -10.33
N LYS A 142 -6.05 -7.00 -11.65
CA LYS A 142 -6.40 -5.78 -12.40
C LYS A 142 -7.65 -5.11 -11.85
N LEU A 143 -8.69 -5.88 -11.52
CA LEU A 143 -9.91 -5.33 -10.92
C LEU A 143 -9.62 -4.67 -9.58
N MET A 144 -8.83 -5.34 -8.73
CA MET A 144 -8.43 -4.78 -7.44
C MET A 144 -7.54 -3.53 -7.59
N GLN A 145 -6.65 -3.50 -8.58
CA GLN A 145 -5.84 -2.33 -8.92
C GLN A 145 -6.70 -1.15 -9.39
N TRP A 146 -7.74 -1.41 -10.19
CA TRP A 146 -8.70 -0.40 -10.61
C TRP A 146 -9.48 0.18 -9.43
N MET A 147 -9.94 -0.69 -8.53
CA MET A 147 -10.61 -0.26 -7.30
C MET A 147 -9.68 0.58 -6.42
N MET A 148 -8.41 0.17 -6.25
CA MET A 148 -7.42 0.95 -5.50
C MET A 148 -7.12 2.31 -6.13
N MET A 149 -7.29 2.47 -7.45
CA MET A 149 -7.08 3.73 -8.16
C MET A 149 -8.31 4.64 -8.13
N LEU A 150 -9.52 4.06 -8.10
CA LEU A 150 -10.77 4.82 -7.98
C LEU A 150 -11.09 5.23 -6.53
N MET A 151 -10.63 4.45 -5.54
CA MET A 151 -10.87 4.69 -4.12
C MET A 151 -10.41 6.09 -3.65
N PRO A 152 -9.23 6.62 -4.04
CA PRO A 152 -8.83 7.98 -3.69
C PRO A 152 -9.77 9.06 -4.21
N LEU A 153 -10.36 8.86 -5.40
CA LEU A 153 -11.35 9.79 -5.95
C LEU A 153 -12.64 9.78 -5.13
N PHE A 154 -13.10 8.60 -4.74
CA PHE A 154 -14.26 8.49 -3.85
C PHE A 154 -13.98 9.14 -2.48
N PHE A 155 -12.81 8.89 -1.91
CA PHE A 155 -12.38 9.51 -0.66
C PHE A 155 -12.26 11.03 -0.78
N PHE A 156 -11.87 11.57 -1.92
CA PHE A 156 -11.83 13.01 -2.11
C PHE A 156 -13.17 13.67 -1.83
N PHE A 157 -14.26 13.15 -2.39
CA PHE A 157 -15.60 13.68 -2.14
C PHE A 157 -16.05 13.55 -0.67
N MET A 158 -15.62 12.47 -0.03
CA MET A 158 -15.93 12.25 1.38
C MET A 158 -15.10 13.15 2.30
N PHE A 159 -13.78 13.19 2.09
CA PHE A 159 -12.85 13.88 2.98
C PHE A 159 -12.82 15.40 2.79
N ASN A 160 -13.34 15.91 1.67
CA ASN A 160 -13.43 17.36 1.44
C ASN A 160 -14.22 18.12 2.53
N LYS A 161 -15.18 17.43 3.17
CA LYS A 161 -16.01 17.98 4.26
C LYS A 161 -15.43 17.68 5.66
N TYR A 162 -14.31 16.97 5.74
CA TYR A 162 -13.69 16.61 7.02
C TYR A 162 -12.65 17.65 7.46
N SER A 163 -12.22 17.51 8.73
CA SER A 163 -11.29 18.45 9.34
C SER A 163 -9.96 18.57 8.59
N ALA A 164 -9.47 19.79 8.48
CA ALA A 164 -8.18 20.12 7.88
C ALA A 164 -7.02 19.36 8.56
N GLY A 165 -7.07 19.23 9.89
CA GLY A 165 -6.08 18.48 10.67
C GLY A 165 -6.04 17.01 10.33
N LEU A 166 -7.18 16.37 10.08
CA LEU A 166 -7.26 14.97 9.66
C LEU A 166 -6.66 14.77 8.26
N ASN A 167 -7.03 15.62 7.32
CA ASN A 167 -6.50 15.60 5.96
C ASN A 167 -4.99 15.83 5.93
N TYR A 168 -4.50 16.78 6.71
CA TYR A 168 -3.08 17.07 6.87
C TYR A 168 -2.31 15.87 7.44
N TYR A 169 -2.85 15.24 8.50
CA TYR A 169 -2.22 14.05 9.10
C TYR A 169 -2.07 12.91 8.07
N TYR A 170 -3.13 12.62 7.31
CA TYR A 170 -3.06 11.58 6.30
C TYR A 170 -2.17 11.94 5.13
N PHE A 171 -2.15 13.20 4.70
CA PHE A 171 -1.24 13.70 3.68
C PHE A 171 0.22 13.46 4.08
N ILE A 172 0.62 13.91 5.26
CA ILE A 172 1.99 13.75 5.77
C ILE A 172 2.35 12.27 5.96
N SER A 173 1.44 11.48 6.53
CA SER A 173 1.65 10.04 6.73
C SER A 173 1.91 9.29 5.42
N LEU A 174 1.12 9.58 4.39
CA LEU A 174 1.30 8.99 3.05
C LEU A 174 2.55 9.50 2.36
N LEU A 175 2.87 10.78 2.49
CA LEU A 175 4.09 11.37 1.93
C LEU A 175 5.34 10.68 2.49
N PHE A 176 5.43 10.55 3.82
CA PHE A 176 6.54 9.83 4.45
C PHE A 176 6.58 8.35 4.06
N SER A 177 5.43 7.71 3.91
CA SER A 177 5.35 6.31 3.46
C SER A 177 5.85 6.16 2.02
N ALA A 178 5.46 7.06 1.12
CA ALA A 178 5.92 7.09 -0.27
C ALA A 178 7.43 7.34 -0.36
N LEU A 179 7.95 8.32 0.38
CA LEU A 179 9.39 8.63 0.43
C LEU A 179 10.20 7.45 0.98
N THR A 180 9.72 6.83 2.06
CA THR A 180 10.37 5.64 2.64
C THR A 180 10.41 4.48 1.65
N MET A 181 9.32 4.24 0.92
CA MET A 181 9.26 3.20 -0.10
C MET A 181 10.21 3.48 -1.26
N TRP A 182 10.25 4.72 -1.76
CA TRP A 182 11.15 5.15 -2.81
C TRP A 182 12.62 5.00 -2.39
N TYR A 183 12.97 5.43 -1.17
CA TYR A 183 14.32 5.30 -0.61
C TYR A 183 14.74 3.82 -0.48
N LEU A 184 13.87 2.99 0.10
CA LEU A 184 14.15 1.55 0.25
C LEU A 184 14.32 0.86 -1.10
N ARG A 185 13.52 1.26 -2.10
CA ARG A 185 13.65 0.72 -3.46
C ARG A 185 15.00 1.08 -4.10
N LYS A 186 15.45 2.32 -3.90
CA LYS A 186 16.74 2.79 -4.44
C LYS A 186 17.94 2.13 -3.75
N THR A 187 17.83 1.83 -2.46
CA THR A 187 18.93 1.27 -1.65
C THR A 187 18.96 -0.25 -1.63
N THR A 188 17.91 -0.93 -2.08
CA THR A 188 17.86 -2.40 -2.09
C THR A 188 18.48 -2.94 -3.36
N ASP A 189 19.57 -3.71 -3.20
CA ASP A 189 20.24 -4.42 -4.28
C ASP A 189 19.59 -5.81 -4.46
N ASP A 190 18.85 -5.97 -5.55
CA ASP A 190 18.12 -7.21 -5.86
C ASP A 190 19.03 -8.39 -6.08
N ALA A 191 20.23 -8.19 -6.63
CA ALA A 191 21.20 -9.27 -6.87
C ALA A 191 21.74 -9.83 -5.55
N LYS A 192 22.12 -8.96 -4.61
CA LYS A 192 22.56 -9.38 -3.26
C LYS A 192 21.44 -10.05 -2.48
N LEU A 193 20.20 -9.58 -2.65
CA LEU A 193 19.03 -10.16 -2.00
C LEU A 193 18.77 -11.57 -2.53
N LEU A 194 18.87 -11.79 -3.84
CA LEU A 194 18.73 -13.10 -4.48
C LEU A 194 19.80 -14.06 -4.00
N ALA A 195 21.07 -13.65 -4.01
CA ALA A 195 22.17 -14.48 -3.56
C ALA A 195 21.98 -14.95 -2.11
N LYS A 196 21.56 -14.06 -1.23
CA LYS A 196 21.25 -14.40 0.17
C LYS A 196 20.06 -15.37 0.31
N LEU A 197 19.05 -15.25 -0.55
CA LEU A 197 17.93 -16.18 -0.56
C LEU A 197 18.32 -17.57 -1.05
N GLU A 198 19.20 -17.65 -2.05
CA GLU A 198 19.72 -18.92 -2.55
C GLU A 198 20.64 -19.61 -1.54
N GLU A 199 21.44 -18.86 -0.81
CA GLU A 199 22.24 -19.39 0.30
C GLU A 199 21.35 -19.97 1.40
N ASN A 200 20.31 -19.24 1.81
CA ASN A 200 19.33 -19.73 2.80
C ASN A 200 18.58 -20.99 2.29
N TYR A 201 18.23 -21.05 1.02
CA TYR A 201 17.59 -22.22 0.42
C TYR A 201 18.51 -23.46 0.48
N LYS A 202 19.80 -23.31 0.12
CA LYS A 202 20.79 -24.39 0.23
C LYS A 202 20.97 -24.85 1.68
N ALA A 203 21.04 -23.92 2.63
CA ALA A 203 21.17 -24.22 4.05
C ALA A 203 19.93 -24.95 4.59
N ASN A 204 18.72 -24.55 4.20
CA ASN A 204 17.48 -25.20 4.61
C ASN A 204 17.32 -26.60 3.99
N LYS A 205 17.76 -26.78 2.74
CA LYS A 205 17.73 -28.09 2.06
C LYS A 205 18.64 -29.12 2.73
N ASN A 206 19.76 -28.67 3.30
CA ASN A 206 20.73 -29.51 3.99
C ASN A 206 20.39 -29.77 5.46
N ASN A 207 19.32 -29.18 6.00
CA ASN A 207 18.92 -29.31 7.40
C ASN A 207 17.64 -30.16 7.52
N PRO A 208 17.74 -31.50 7.81
CA PRO A 208 16.58 -32.40 7.84
C PRO A 208 15.54 -32.09 8.92
N ASN A 209 15.88 -31.26 9.91
CA ASN A 209 14.99 -30.91 11.04
C ASN A 209 14.10 -29.69 10.76
N LYS A 210 14.19 -29.04 9.61
CA LYS A 210 13.32 -27.94 9.17
C LYS A 210 12.49 -28.37 7.95
N LYS A 211 11.72 -29.44 8.08
CA LYS A 211 10.58 -29.66 7.16
C LYS A 211 9.50 -28.64 7.47
N PRO A 212 8.88 -28.04 6.43
CA PRO A 212 7.79 -27.07 6.57
C PRO A 212 6.56 -27.68 7.21
#